data_04f047b5dc8ac661c375a1b93de73f43
#
_entry.id   04f047b5dc8ac661c375a1b93de73f43
#
_cell.length_a   1.000
_cell.length_b   1.000
_cell.length_c   1.000
_cell.angle_alpha   90.00
_cell.angle_beta   90.00
_cell.angle_gamma   90.00
#
_symmetry.space_group_name_H-M   'P 1'
#
loop_
_entity.id
_entity.type
_entity.pdbx_description
1 polymer ?
#
loop_
_entity_poly.entity_id
_entity_poly.type
_entity_poly.pdbx_seq_one_letter_code
_entity_poly.pdbx_strand_id
1 'polypeptide(L)'
;MKSLKELYRVGKGPSSSHTMGPQRAAKLFLERCPNASYYEVTLYGSLAATGKGHMTDVAIEEVLKPHKTVNIIWQPQTFLPYHPNGMKFVGKDLNGDIIDEWTVYSIGGGAISDGTAGNEELGAKDVYELNKLADIKQWCYDNGRSFWEYVEKCESEDIWDYLDMVWQTMKQSIKNGLDHEGVLPGPLKLQRKAATYYIKAKGYRASLQSRGLVYAYALAVSEENASGGTIVTAPTCGACGVLPAVLYHMFTSHDMSEQRILRALATAGLVGNIVKQNASISGADVGCQGEVGVACAMASAAACQLFGGSPAQVEYAAEMGLEHHLGMTCDPVCGLVQIPCIERNAFAAARALDADLYAS
;
A
#
# COMPACT_ATOMS: atom_id res chain seq x y z
N MET A 1 2.63 -3.54 -18.14
CA MET A 1 2.38 -3.11 -16.75
C MET A 1 3.66 -2.52 -16.14
N LYS A 2 3.52 -1.65 -15.15
CA LYS A 2 4.64 -1.03 -14.44
C LYS A 2 5.40 -2.03 -13.57
N SER A 3 6.61 -1.65 -13.11
CA SER A 3 7.39 -2.47 -12.16
C SER A 3 6.67 -2.67 -10.82
N LEU A 4 6.96 -3.77 -10.13
CA LEU A 4 6.49 -4.00 -8.75
C LEU A 4 7.01 -2.94 -7.77
N LYS A 5 8.07 -2.22 -8.09
CA LYS A 5 8.56 -1.06 -7.33
C LYS A 5 7.53 0.08 -7.27
N GLU A 6 6.62 0.14 -8.25
CA GLU A 6 5.53 1.11 -8.30
C GLU A 6 4.24 0.62 -7.60
N LEU A 7 4.22 -0.61 -7.16
CA LEU A 7 3.15 -1.18 -6.33
C LEU A 7 3.55 -1.22 -4.86
N TYR A 8 4.70 -1.81 -4.56
CA TYR A 8 5.26 -1.87 -3.21
C TYR A 8 6.07 -0.61 -2.92
N ARG A 9 5.49 0.35 -2.22
CA ARG A 9 6.17 1.58 -1.82
C ARG A 9 6.38 1.60 -0.32
N VAL A 10 7.61 1.85 0.09
CA VAL A 10 7.96 2.08 1.50
C VAL A 10 7.71 3.54 1.82
N GLY A 11 6.97 3.79 2.89
CA GLY A 11 6.70 5.16 3.34
C GLY A 11 5.85 5.20 4.60
N LYS A 12 5.56 6.40 5.05
CA LYS A 12 4.72 6.64 6.23
C LYS A 12 3.24 6.65 5.85
N GLY A 13 2.41 5.99 6.69
CA GLY A 13 0.97 6.11 6.60
C GLY A 13 0.45 7.46 7.10
N PRO A 14 -0.85 7.60 7.22
CA PRO A 14 -1.88 6.55 7.10
C PRO A 14 -2.46 6.33 5.71
N SER A 15 -2.20 7.23 4.74
CA SER A 15 -2.85 7.15 3.43
C SER A 15 -1.84 7.20 2.27
N SER A 16 -1.95 6.29 1.32
CA SER A 16 -1.12 6.32 0.12
C SER A 16 -1.42 7.55 -0.77
N SER A 17 -2.68 7.93 -0.92
CA SER A 17 -3.08 9.09 -1.74
C SER A 17 -2.95 10.43 -1.01
N HIS A 18 -3.21 10.48 0.31
CA HIS A 18 -3.25 11.73 1.07
C HIS A 18 -1.99 12.00 1.90
N THR A 19 -1.11 11.03 2.07
CA THR A 19 0.15 11.17 2.81
C THR A 19 1.35 10.91 1.91
N MET A 20 1.48 9.71 1.35
CA MET A 20 2.66 9.32 0.56
C MET A 20 2.76 10.06 -0.78
N GLY A 21 1.66 10.23 -1.50
CA GLY A 21 1.61 10.99 -2.75
C GLY A 21 2.06 12.45 -2.57
N PRO A 22 1.46 13.22 -1.66
CA PRO A 22 1.92 14.56 -1.33
C PRO A 22 3.37 14.65 -0.85
N GLN A 23 3.83 13.69 -0.04
CA GLN A 23 5.24 13.64 0.38
C GLN A 23 6.18 13.43 -0.80
N ARG A 24 5.84 12.52 -1.73
CA ARG A 24 6.60 12.29 -2.97
C ARG A 24 6.65 13.55 -3.83
N ALA A 25 5.51 14.23 -4.00
CA ALA A 25 5.44 15.48 -4.74
C ALA A 25 6.32 16.57 -4.13
N ALA A 26 6.30 16.71 -2.81
CA ALA A 26 7.14 17.66 -2.08
C ALA A 26 8.65 17.39 -2.29
N LYS A 27 9.07 16.11 -2.27
CA LYS A 27 10.46 15.72 -2.56
C LYS A 27 10.89 16.12 -3.96
N LEU A 28 10.08 15.81 -4.96
CA LEU A 28 10.38 16.17 -6.36
C LEU A 28 10.38 17.69 -6.56
N PHE A 29 9.48 18.42 -5.89
CA PHE A 29 9.50 19.89 -6.01
C PHE A 29 10.70 20.51 -5.31
N LEU A 30 11.15 19.98 -4.18
CA LEU A 30 12.37 20.41 -3.51
C LEU A 30 13.60 20.24 -4.43
N GLU A 31 13.71 19.10 -5.12
CA GLU A 31 14.77 18.85 -6.10
C GLU A 31 14.69 19.81 -7.30
N ARG A 32 13.48 20.13 -7.75
CA ARG A 32 13.22 21.03 -8.88
C ARG A 32 13.48 22.51 -8.54
N CYS A 33 13.16 22.92 -7.32
CA CYS A 33 13.26 24.32 -6.87
C CYS A 33 14.03 24.46 -5.54
N PRO A 34 15.32 24.04 -5.48
CA PRO A 34 16.08 24.02 -4.23
C PRO A 34 16.45 25.41 -3.72
N ASN A 35 16.44 26.42 -4.57
CA ASN A 35 16.88 27.79 -4.29
C ASN A 35 15.76 28.70 -3.78
N ALA A 36 14.54 28.21 -3.60
CA ALA A 36 13.47 29.01 -3.04
C ALA A 36 13.80 29.45 -1.62
N SER A 37 13.37 30.64 -1.25
CA SER A 37 13.48 31.17 0.11
C SER A 37 12.35 30.68 1.01
N TYR A 38 11.16 30.47 0.43
CA TYR A 38 10.05 29.80 1.07
C TYR A 38 9.16 29.09 0.06
N TYR A 39 8.37 28.14 0.55
CA TYR A 39 7.43 27.35 -0.24
C TYR A 39 6.00 27.65 0.18
N GLU A 40 5.12 27.72 -0.80
CA GLU A 40 3.68 27.78 -0.60
C GLU A 40 3.06 26.56 -1.29
N VAL A 41 2.23 25.82 -0.56
CA VAL A 41 1.59 24.61 -1.09
C VAL A 41 0.08 24.74 -0.91
N THR A 42 -0.64 24.79 -2.02
CA THR A 42 -2.10 24.80 -2.02
C THR A 42 -2.63 23.39 -2.23
N LEU A 43 -3.44 22.92 -1.29
CA LEU A 43 -4.14 21.64 -1.36
C LEU A 43 -5.59 21.88 -1.80
N TYR A 44 -6.07 21.07 -2.75
CA TYR A 44 -7.39 21.20 -3.35
C TYR A 44 -8.29 20.00 -3.06
N GLY A 45 -9.60 20.20 -3.12
CA GLY A 45 -10.61 19.16 -3.07
C GLY A 45 -10.43 18.18 -1.93
N SER A 46 -10.34 16.90 -2.24
CA SER A 46 -10.23 15.82 -1.24
C SER A 46 -8.98 15.92 -0.36
N LEU A 47 -7.83 16.33 -0.92
CA LEU A 47 -6.61 16.55 -0.12
C LEU A 47 -6.79 17.63 0.94
N ALA A 48 -7.52 18.70 0.63
CA ALA A 48 -7.81 19.75 1.58
C ALA A 48 -8.91 19.37 2.57
N ALA A 49 -9.94 18.68 2.12
CA ALA A 49 -11.09 18.32 2.94
C ALA A 49 -10.75 17.34 4.07
N THR A 50 -9.88 16.37 3.80
CA THR A 50 -9.53 15.30 4.75
C THR A 50 -8.05 15.25 5.12
N GLY A 51 -7.23 16.15 4.57
CA GLY A 51 -5.79 16.11 4.66
C GLY A 51 -5.23 16.22 6.08
N LYS A 52 -5.87 16.98 6.97
CA LYS A 52 -5.43 17.06 8.38
C LYS A 52 -5.56 15.70 9.09
N GLY A 53 -6.65 14.98 8.84
CA GLY A 53 -6.85 13.63 9.39
C GLY A 53 -5.89 12.59 8.82
N HIS A 54 -5.39 12.82 7.60
CA HIS A 54 -4.42 11.97 6.93
C HIS A 54 -2.97 12.47 7.04
N MET A 55 -2.70 13.47 7.87
CA MET A 55 -1.37 14.04 8.09
C MET A 55 -0.70 14.55 6.80
N THR A 56 -1.50 15.07 5.85
CA THR A 56 -1.01 15.55 4.55
C THR A 56 -0.04 16.72 4.70
N ASP A 57 -0.39 17.69 5.53
CA ASP A 57 0.46 18.84 5.89
C ASP A 57 1.76 18.38 6.55
N VAL A 58 1.67 17.50 7.54
CA VAL A 58 2.84 16.93 8.23
C VAL A 58 3.79 16.27 7.24
N ALA A 59 3.27 15.46 6.31
CA ALA A 59 4.07 14.76 5.31
C ALA A 59 4.81 15.70 4.35
N ILE A 60 4.16 16.80 3.94
CA ILE A 60 4.76 17.84 3.11
C ILE A 60 5.81 18.64 3.91
N GLU A 61 5.44 19.04 5.12
CA GLU A 61 6.29 19.83 5.99
C GLU A 61 7.56 19.08 6.42
N GLU A 62 7.48 17.78 6.69
CA GLU A 62 8.66 16.94 6.98
C GLU A 62 9.72 17.00 5.88
N VAL A 63 9.31 17.18 4.63
CA VAL A 63 10.22 17.31 3.48
C VAL A 63 10.75 18.73 3.33
N LEU A 64 9.89 19.72 3.37
CA LEU A 64 10.23 21.10 2.99
C LEU A 64 10.72 21.96 4.16
N LYS A 65 10.17 21.83 5.36
CA LYS A 65 10.54 22.63 6.55
C LYS A 65 12.00 22.55 6.98
N PRO A 66 12.69 21.41 6.92
CA PRO A 66 14.11 21.35 7.23
C PRO A 66 14.97 22.27 6.35
N HIS A 67 14.46 22.66 5.21
CA HIS A 67 15.15 23.50 4.22
C HIS A 67 14.71 24.95 4.28
N LYS A 68 13.40 25.22 4.34
CA LYS A 68 12.82 26.57 4.28
C LYS A 68 11.45 26.65 4.96
N THR A 69 10.95 27.87 5.13
CA THR A 69 9.57 28.09 5.62
C THR A 69 8.55 27.56 4.61
N VAL A 70 7.51 26.92 5.13
CA VAL A 70 6.42 26.34 4.33
C VAL A 70 5.09 26.93 4.79
N ASN A 71 4.25 27.34 3.85
CA ASN A 71 2.88 27.76 4.08
C ASN A 71 1.92 26.79 3.35
N ILE A 72 1.01 26.20 4.09
CA ILE A 72 -0.02 25.29 3.53
C ILE A 72 -1.36 26.04 3.42
N ILE A 73 -1.91 26.10 2.20
CA ILE A 73 -3.20 26.73 1.91
C ILE A 73 -4.22 25.62 1.62
N TRP A 74 -5.36 25.67 2.31
CA TRP A 74 -6.42 24.67 2.23
C TRP A 74 -7.58 25.19 1.38
N GLN A 75 -7.90 24.51 0.27
CA GLN A 75 -8.96 24.84 -0.67
C GLN A 75 -9.94 23.67 -0.86
N PRO A 76 -10.70 23.27 0.16
CA PRO A 76 -11.55 22.07 0.11
C PRO A 76 -12.74 22.18 -0.86
N GLN A 77 -13.16 23.38 -1.21
CA GLN A 77 -14.25 23.62 -2.14
C GLN A 77 -13.81 23.79 -3.59
N THR A 78 -12.50 23.83 -3.84
CA THR A 78 -11.93 23.99 -5.18
C THR A 78 -11.45 22.65 -5.69
N PHE A 79 -12.01 22.20 -6.81
CA PHE A 79 -11.61 20.97 -7.49
C PHE A 79 -10.93 21.31 -8.81
N LEU A 80 -9.71 20.80 -8.98
CA LEU A 80 -9.00 20.92 -10.26
C LEU A 80 -9.59 19.94 -11.28
N PRO A 81 -9.62 20.29 -12.59
CA PRO A 81 -10.34 19.50 -13.59
C PRO A 81 -9.84 18.08 -13.79
N TYR A 82 -8.53 17.84 -13.57
CA TYR A 82 -7.88 16.58 -13.89
C TYR A 82 -8.15 15.48 -12.84
N HIS A 83 -8.04 15.81 -11.54
CA HIS A 83 -8.23 14.84 -10.46
C HIS A 83 -8.59 15.55 -9.15
N PRO A 84 -9.46 14.95 -8.30
CA PRO A 84 -9.88 15.57 -7.03
C PRO A 84 -8.76 15.74 -5.99
N ASN A 85 -7.65 15.03 -6.13
CA ASN A 85 -6.48 15.13 -5.24
C ASN A 85 -5.40 16.04 -5.83
N GLY A 86 -5.77 17.26 -6.18
CA GLY A 86 -4.84 18.25 -6.71
C GLY A 86 -4.04 18.99 -5.65
N MET A 87 -2.81 19.37 -5.99
CA MET A 87 -1.95 20.24 -5.18
C MET A 87 -1.09 21.12 -6.09
N LYS A 88 -0.81 22.35 -5.63
CA LYS A 88 0.06 23.28 -6.32
C LYS A 88 1.19 23.71 -5.40
N PHE A 89 2.41 23.50 -5.85
CA PHE A 89 3.63 23.93 -5.19
C PHE A 89 4.13 25.22 -5.85
N VAL A 90 4.56 26.18 -5.04
CA VAL A 90 5.15 27.45 -5.49
C VAL A 90 6.40 27.72 -4.64
N GLY A 91 7.53 27.88 -5.32
CA GLY A 91 8.79 28.33 -4.71
C GLY A 91 8.97 29.83 -4.94
N LYS A 92 9.24 30.59 -3.90
CA LYS A 92 9.39 32.05 -3.96
C LYS A 92 10.74 32.49 -3.42
N ASP A 93 11.25 33.61 -3.91
CA ASP A 93 12.47 34.25 -3.42
C ASP A 93 12.22 35.12 -2.16
N LEU A 94 13.23 35.82 -1.68
CA LEU A 94 13.17 36.73 -0.52
C LEU A 94 12.24 37.93 -0.76
N ASN A 95 12.03 38.33 -2.01
CA ASN A 95 11.17 39.45 -2.38
C ASN A 95 9.70 39.01 -2.54
N GLY A 96 9.45 37.72 -2.55
CA GLY A 96 8.13 37.13 -2.80
C GLY A 96 7.84 36.80 -4.27
N ASP A 97 8.83 36.99 -5.15
CA ASP A 97 8.71 36.66 -6.56
C ASP A 97 8.74 35.14 -6.77
N ILE A 98 7.92 34.65 -7.70
CA ILE A 98 7.83 33.22 -8.01
C ILE A 98 9.06 32.79 -8.81
N ILE A 99 9.80 31.82 -8.27
CA ILE A 99 10.93 31.17 -8.95
C ILE A 99 10.43 30.03 -9.85
N ASP A 100 9.56 29.17 -9.28
CA ASP A 100 8.96 28.03 -9.98
C ASP A 100 7.61 27.69 -9.38
N GLU A 101 6.73 27.12 -10.20
CA GLU A 101 5.44 26.60 -9.76
C GLU A 101 5.13 25.28 -10.45
N TRP A 102 4.42 24.39 -9.76
CA TRP A 102 4.08 23.09 -10.28
C TRP A 102 2.73 22.59 -9.72
N THR A 103 1.84 22.23 -10.63
CA THR A 103 0.58 21.58 -10.30
C THR A 103 0.72 20.08 -10.51
N VAL A 104 0.33 19.30 -9.52
CA VAL A 104 0.48 17.84 -9.51
C VAL A 104 -0.68 17.20 -8.77
N TYR A 105 -0.95 15.94 -9.08
CA TYR A 105 -2.10 15.18 -8.57
C TYR A 105 -1.66 13.88 -7.94
N SER A 106 -2.25 13.50 -6.82
CA SER A 106 -2.08 12.20 -6.21
C SER A 106 -3.13 11.24 -6.75
N ILE A 107 -2.71 10.30 -7.58
CA ILE A 107 -3.60 9.42 -8.38
C ILE A 107 -3.86 8.05 -7.75
N GLY A 108 -3.48 7.85 -6.49
CA GLY A 108 -3.68 6.61 -5.73
C GLY A 108 -2.43 5.76 -5.57
N GLY A 109 -2.40 4.90 -4.54
CA GLY A 109 -1.26 4.01 -4.25
C GLY A 109 0.09 4.70 -4.01
N GLY A 110 0.10 6.02 -3.75
CA GLY A 110 1.32 6.83 -3.66
C GLY A 110 1.84 7.32 -5.02
N ALA A 111 1.15 7.04 -6.10
CA ALA A 111 1.46 7.54 -7.44
C ALA A 111 1.07 9.00 -7.59
N ILE A 112 1.83 9.74 -8.40
CA ILE A 112 1.54 11.13 -8.75
C ILE A 112 1.59 11.32 -10.26
N SER A 113 0.82 12.31 -10.76
CA SER A 113 0.78 12.72 -12.16
C SER A 113 0.73 14.24 -12.26
N ASP A 114 1.36 14.82 -13.27
CA ASP A 114 1.24 16.26 -13.57
C ASP A 114 0.13 16.58 -14.60
N GLY A 115 -0.60 15.54 -15.03
CA GLY A 115 -1.69 15.67 -15.98
C GLY A 115 -1.27 15.84 -17.43
N THR A 116 0.03 15.82 -17.76
CA THR A 116 0.51 16.07 -19.13
C THR A 116 0.36 14.88 -20.06
N ALA A 117 0.30 13.66 -19.54
CA ALA A 117 0.23 12.41 -20.30
C ALA A 117 -0.99 11.52 -19.94
N GLY A 118 -2.15 12.12 -19.71
CA GLY A 118 -3.31 11.37 -19.23
C GLY A 118 -3.17 10.95 -17.76
N ASN A 119 -3.67 9.78 -17.38
CA ASN A 119 -3.55 9.26 -16.01
C ASN A 119 -2.20 8.54 -15.75
N GLU A 120 -1.18 8.83 -16.52
CA GLU A 120 0.11 8.17 -16.37
C GLU A 120 0.86 8.63 -15.11
N GLU A 121 1.45 7.66 -14.43
CA GLU A 121 2.29 7.92 -13.27
C GLU A 121 3.64 8.50 -13.71
N LEU A 122 4.05 9.59 -13.06
CA LEU A 122 5.33 10.25 -13.31
C LEU A 122 6.51 9.29 -13.05
N GLY A 123 7.35 9.13 -14.07
CA GLY A 123 8.60 8.36 -14.00
C GLY A 123 8.42 6.83 -14.07
N ALA A 124 7.19 6.32 -14.11
CA ALA A 124 6.96 4.89 -14.19
C ALA A 124 7.06 4.36 -15.63
N LYS A 125 7.80 3.27 -15.81
CA LYS A 125 7.98 2.60 -17.11
C LYS A 125 7.29 1.24 -17.11
N ASP A 126 6.76 0.85 -18.27
CA ASP A 126 6.26 -0.51 -18.46
C ASP A 126 7.41 -1.49 -18.58
N VAL A 127 7.32 -2.58 -17.82
CA VAL A 127 8.30 -3.67 -17.83
C VAL A 127 7.66 -5.03 -18.16
N TYR A 128 6.34 -5.16 -18.02
CA TYR A 128 5.59 -6.39 -18.33
C TYR A 128 4.82 -6.23 -19.64
N GLU A 129 5.03 -7.16 -20.58
CA GLU A 129 4.30 -7.20 -21.85
C GLU A 129 2.88 -7.74 -21.65
N LEU A 130 2.73 -8.83 -20.87
CA LEU A 130 1.43 -9.42 -20.57
C LEU A 130 0.76 -8.71 -19.39
N ASN A 131 -0.55 -8.56 -19.44
CA ASN A 131 -1.34 -7.87 -18.43
C ASN A 131 -2.59 -8.64 -17.97
N LYS A 132 -2.74 -9.88 -18.41
CA LYS A 132 -3.81 -10.78 -17.97
C LYS A 132 -3.22 -12.00 -17.29
N LEU A 133 -3.77 -12.40 -16.15
CA LEU A 133 -3.26 -13.54 -15.40
C LEU A 133 -3.37 -14.84 -16.20
N ALA A 134 -4.44 -15.00 -17.00
CA ALA A 134 -4.61 -16.17 -17.88
C ALA A 134 -3.45 -16.32 -18.90
N ASP A 135 -3.01 -15.21 -19.50
CA ASP A 135 -1.92 -15.22 -20.48
C ASP A 135 -0.58 -15.53 -19.80
N ILE A 136 -0.35 -14.98 -18.60
CA ILE A 136 0.85 -15.26 -17.81
C ILE A 136 0.84 -16.71 -17.32
N LYS A 137 -0.31 -17.25 -16.91
CA LYS A 137 -0.47 -18.66 -16.56
C LYS A 137 -0.13 -19.57 -17.74
N GLN A 138 -0.59 -19.22 -18.95
CA GLN A 138 -0.24 -19.97 -20.15
C GLN A 138 1.27 -19.94 -20.41
N TRP A 139 1.90 -18.76 -20.26
CA TRP A 139 3.36 -18.64 -20.33
C TRP A 139 4.07 -19.56 -19.32
N CYS A 140 3.55 -19.66 -18.08
CA CYS A 140 4.10 -20.56 -17.06
C CYS A 140 4.06 -22.02 -17.51
N TYR A 141 2.94 -22.47 -18.08
CA TYR A 141 2.80 -23.84 -18.57
C TYR A 141 3.71 -24.12 -19.78
N ASP A 142 3.76 -23.21 -20.74
CA ASP A 142 4.56 -23.36 -21.96
C ASP A 142 6.06 -23.44 -21.67
N ASN A 143 6.51 -22.81 -20.58
CA ASN A 143 7.93 -22.75 -20.19
C ASN A 143 8.28 -23.62 -18.98
N GLY A 144 7.32 -24.30 -18.35
CA GLY A 144 7.54 -25.06 -17.12
C GLY A 144 8.00 -24.19 -15.96
N ARG A 145 7.43 -23.00 -15.82
CA ARG A 145 7.82 -21.96 -14.86
C ARG A 145 6.67 -21.59 -13.92
N SER A 146 7.01 -20.80 -12.90
CA SER A 146 6.09 -20.25 -11.92
C SER A 146 5.86 -18.75 -12.16
N PHE A 147 4.85 -18.15 -11.50
CA PHE A 147 4.57 -16.72 -11.62
C PHE A 147 5.74 -15.83 -11.19
N TRP A 148 6.43 -16.17 -10.11
CA TRP A 148 7.59 -15.39 -9.65
C TRP A 148 8.75 -15.41 -10.66
N GLU A 149 8.89 -16.48 -11.46
CA GLU A 149 9.90 -16.55 -12.54
C GLU A 149 9.52 -15.68 -13.73
N TYR A 150 8.21 -15.45 -13.96
CA TYR A 150 7.76 -14.46 -14.93
C TYR A 150 8.10 -13.03 -14.46
N VAL A 151 7.96 -12.75 -13.17
CA VAL A 151 8.40 -11.48 -12.57
C VAL A 151 9.90 -11.29 -12.76
N GLU A 152 10.70 -12.30 -12.41
CA GLU A 152 12.17 -12.27 -12.58
C GLU A 152 12.58 -12.00 -14.04
N LYS A 153 11.88 -12.59 -15.00
CA LYS A 153 12.11 -12.35 -16.43
C LYS A 153 11.87 -10.90 -16.85
N CYS A 154 10.86 -10.25 -16.28
CA CYS A 154 10.40 -8.93 -16.72
C CYS A 154 11.07 -7.76 -16.00
N GLU A 155 11.42 -7.95 -14.74
CA GLU A 155 11.98 -6.90 -13.87
C GLU A 155 13.49 -6.72 -14.07
N SER A 156 14.03 -5.62 -13.57
CA SER A 156 15.47 -5.37 -13.53
C SER A 156 16.19 -6.26 -12.52
N GLU A 157 17.51 -6.44 -12.69
CA GLU A 157 18.34 -7.32 -11.86
C GLU A 157 18.27 -7.04 -10.35
N ASP A 158 17.99 -5.79 -9.97
CA ASP A 158 17.89 -5.35 -8.57
C ASP A 158 16.51 -5.62 -7.92
N ILE A 159 15.60 -6.31 -8.60
CA ILE A 159 14.26 -6.57 -8.06
C ILE A 159 14.31 -7.37 -6.76
N TRP A 160 15.22 -8.33 -6.64
CA TRP A 160 15.33 -9.17 -5.46
C TRP A 160 15.85 -8.38 -4.25
N ASP A 161 16.79 -7.48 -4.44
CA ASP A 161 17.27 -6.57 -3.39
C ASP A 161 16.15 -5.63 -2.93
N TYR A 162 15.33 -5.15 -3.89
CA TYR A 162 14.16 -4.34 -3.59
C TYR A 162 13.10 -5.12 -2.80
N LEU A 163 12.76 -6.34 -3.21
CA LEU A 163 11.80 -7.18 -2.51
C LEU A 163 12.31 -7.60 -1.13
N ASP A 164 13.61 -7.81 -0.96
CA ASP A 164 14.20 -8.03 0.37
C ASP A 164 14.02 -6.80 1.27
N MET A 165 14.32 -5.62 0.78
CA MET A 165 14.07 -4.37 1.52
C MET A 165 12.59 -4.21 1.90
N VAL A 166 11.67 -4.54 0.99
CA VAL A 166 10.22 -4.56 1.24
C VAL A 166 9.87 -5.55 2.35
N TRP A 167 10.40 -6.77 2.28
CA TRP A 167 10.17 -7.80 3.30
C TRP A 167 10.72 -7.42 4.67
N GLN A 168 11.94 -6.88 4.74
CA GLN A 168 12.51 -6.40 6.01
C GLN A 168 11.66 -5.28 6.62
N THR A 169 11.14 -4.37 5.79
CA THR A 169 10.22 -3.30 6.23
C THR A 169 8.91 -3.87 6.75
N MET A 170 8.32 -4.85 6.08
CA MET A 170 7.11 -5.54 6.54
C MET A 170 7.31 -6.22 7.89
N LYS A 171 8.42 -6.94 8.07
CA LYS A 171 8.79 -7.57 9.36
C LYS A 171 8.95 -6.52 10.46
N GLN A 172 9.59 -5.40 10.16
CA GLN A 172 9.80 -4.35 11.14
C GLN A 172 8.49 -3.65 11.54
N SER A 173 7.59 -3.43 10.59
CA SER A 173 6.25 -2.88 10.87
C SER A 173 5.46 -3.76 11.83
N ILE A 174 5.51 -5.08 11.65
CA ILE A 174 4.84 -6.02 12.56
C ILE A 174 5.45 -5.93 13.95
N LYS A 175 6.77 -5.96 14.07
CA LYS A 175 7.46 -5.85 15.36
C LYS A 175 7.10 -4.56 16.09
N ASN A 176 7.19 -3.43 15.38
CA ASN A 176 6.85 -2.13 15.95
C ASN A 176 5.39 -2.10 16.45
N GLY A 177 4.44 -2.60 15.63
CA GLY A 177 3.03 -2.61 16.00
C GLY A 177 2.71 -3.54 17.17
N LEU A 178 3.46 -4.62 17.35
CA LEU A 178 3.33 -5.50 18.52
C LEU A 178 3.94 -4.90 19.79
N ASP A 179 4.94 -4.03 19.66
CA ASP A 179 5.61 -3.37 20.78
C ASP A 179 4.90 -2.08 21.22
N HIS A 180 4.10 -1.47 20.35
CA HIS A 180 3.39 -0.24 20.65
C HIS A 180 1.99 -0.51 21.23
N GLU A 181 1.71 0.14 22.36
CA GLU A 181 0.40 0.15 23.01
C GLU A 181 -0.18 1.58 23.04
N GLY A 182 -1.36 1.73 23.62
CA GLY A 182 -2.01 3.01 23.82
C GLY A 182 -3.13 3.29 22.82
N VAL A 183 -3.28 4.57 22.45
CA VAL A 183 -4.40 5.08 21.65
C VAL A 183 -3.90 5.61 20.31
N LEU A 184 -4.62 5.30 19.24
CA LEU A 184 -4.34 5.82 17.91
C LEU A 184 -4.64 7.32 17.81
N PRO A 185 -3.93 8.06 16.94
CA PRO A 185 -4.18 9.47 16.72
C PRO A 185 -5.62 9.77 16.26
N GLY A 186 -6.10 10.95 16.56
CA GLY A 186 -7.39 11.46 16.07
C GLY A 186 -8.54 11.37 17.07
N PRO A 187 -9.74 11.77 16.66
CA PRO A 187 -10.89 11.95 17.56
C PRO A 187 -11.54 10.65 18.02
N LEU A 188 -11.31 9.51 17.32
CA LEU A 188 -11.97 8.24 17.65
C LEU A 188 -11.45 7.60 18.95
N LYS A 189 -10.26 7.98 19.41
CA LYS A 189 -9.65 7.41 20.63
C LYS A 189 -9.56 5.89 20.59
N LEU A 190 -9.36 5.31 19.40
CA LEU A 190 -9.30 3.88 19.19
C LEU A 190 -8.04 3.32 19.87
N GLN A 191 -8.23 2.32 20.73
CA GLN A 191 -7.12 1.65 21.42
C GLN A 191 -6.43 0.68 20.47
N ARG A 192 -5.10 0.61 20.56
CA ARG A 192 -4.31 -0.43 19.92
C ARG A 192 -4.63 -1.80 20.53
N LYS A 193 -4.71 -2.82 19.71
CA LYS A 193 -5.14 -4.17 20.09
C LYS A 193 -4.10 -5.24 19.74
N ALA A 194 -3.14 -4.93 18.85
CA ALA A 194 -2.23 -5.92 18.28
C ALA A 194 -1.47 -6.71 19.36
N ALA A 195 -0.86 -6.02 20.33
CA ALA A 195 -0.11 -6.65 21.43
C ALA A 195 -1.01 -7.59 22.25
N THR A 196 -2.20 -7.15 22.62
CA THR A 196 -3.17 -7.97 23.38
C THR A 196 -3.63 -9.20 22.61
N TYR A 197 -3.92 -9.04 21.31
CA TYR A 197 -4.30 -10.17 20.46
C TYR A 197 -3.15 -11.17 20.30
N TYR A 198 -1.93 -10.70 20.16
CA TYR A 198 -0.74 -11.54 20.08
C TYR A 198 -0.55 -12.39 21.36
N ILE A 199 -0.63 -11.76 22.55
CA ILE A 199 -0.52 -12.44 23.83
C ILE A 199 -1.62 -13.51 23.98
N LYS A 200 -2.87 -13.17 23.67
CA LYS A 200 -3.99 -14.12 23.72
C LYS A 200 -3.80 -15.28 22.75
N ALA A 201 -3.35 -14.98 21.52
CA ALA A 201 -3.12 -16.01 20.49
C ALA A 201 -2.07 -17.03 20.94
N LYS A 202 -1.02 -16.61 21.65
CA LYS A 202 0.00 -17.51 22.21
C LYS A 202 -0.59 -18.52 23.21
N GLY A 203 -1.67 -18.19 23.89
CA GLY A 203 -2.37 -19.07 24.82
C GLY A 203 -3.47 -19.95 24.19
N TYR A 204 -3.78 -19.77 22.91
CA TYR A 204 -4.81 -20.56 22.25
C TYR A 204 -4.32 -21.96 21.87
N ARG A 205 -5.27 -22.89 21.74
CA ARG A 205 -5.01 -24.20 21.14
C ARG A 205 -4.60 -24.02 19.66
N ALA A 206 -3.83 -24.97 19.13
CA ALA A 206 -3.27 -24.92 17.78
C ALA A 206 -4.31 -24.56 16.70
N SER A 207 -5.53 -25.08 16.80
CA SER A 207 -6.62 -24.80 15.86
C SER A 207 -7.06 -23.32 15.78
N LEU A 208 -6.90 -22.55 16.86
CA LEU A 208 -7.25 -21.14 16.93
C LEU A 208 -6.01 -20.23 16.92
N GLN A 209 -4.85 -20.78 17.31
CA GLN A 209 -3.61 -20.01 17.44
C GLN A 209 -3.19 -19.38 16.13
N SER A 210 -3.21 -20.14 15.04
CA SER A 210 -2.85 -19.65 13.69
C SER A 210 -3.69 -18.42 13.31
N ARG A 211 -5.01 -18.52 13.42
CA ARG A 211 -5.91 -17.40 13.12
C ARG A 211 -5.68 -16.20 14.03
N GLY A 212 -5.50 -16.44 15.32
CA GLY A 212 -5.22 -15.39 16.31
C GLY A 212 -3.90 -14.65 16.03
N LEU A 213 -2.85 -15.36 15.63
CA LEU A 213 -1.56 -14.77 15.24
C LEU A 213 -1.68 -13.92 13.98
N VAL A 214 -2.38 -14.42 12.95
CA VAL A 214 -2.61 -13.67 11.71
C VAL A 214 -3.37 -12.38 11.99
N TYR A 215 -4.40 -12.41 12.84
CA TYR A 215 -5.09 -11.19 13.28
C TYR A 215 -4.14 -10.22 13.97
N ALA A 216 -3.34 -10.69 14.91
CA ALA A 216 -2.39 -9.84 15.64
C ALA A 216 -1.39 -9.15 14.70
N TYR A 217 -0.86 -9.87 13.72
CA TYR A 217 0.10 -9.32 12.75
C TYR A 217 -0.55 -8.29 11.82
N ALA A 218 -1.75 -8.56 11.33
CA ALA A 218 -2.48 -7.60 10.49
C ALA A 218 -2.85 -6.33 11.27
N LEU A 219 -3.30 -6.47 12.51
CA LEU A 219 -3.56 -5.34 13.42
C LEU A 219 -2.29 -4.55 13.67
N ALA A 220 -1.15 -5.20 13.91
CA ALA A 220 0.12 -4.53 14.19
C ALA A 220 0.52 -3.57 13.07
N VAL A 221 0.53 -4.03 11.82
CA VAL A 221 0.88 -3.19 10.66
C VAL A 221 -0.17 -2.09 10.45
N SER A 222 -1.45 -2.41 10.57
CA SER A 222 -2.54 -1.44 10.37
C SER A 222 -2.53 -0.32 11.44
N GLU A 223 -2.21 -0.65 12.67
CA GLU A 223 -2.07 0.32 13.76
C GLU A 223 -0.82 1.20 13.58
N GLU A 224 0.30 0.64 13.12
CA GLU A 224 1.47 1.42 12.73
C GLU A 224 1.14 2.38 11.57
N ASN A 225 0.44 1.89 10.55
CA ASN A 225 -0.03 2.75 9.47
C ASN A 225 -0.88 3.92 9.98
N ALA A 226 -1.86 3.64 10.83
CA ALA A 226 -2.76 4.65 11.38
C ALA A 226 -2.05 5.70 12.25
N SER A 227 -0.89 5.36 12.79
CA SER A 227 -0.05 6.23 13.64
C SER A 227 1.03 6.98 12.86
N GLY A 228 1.08 6.87 11.53
CA GLY A 228 2.12 7.49 10.71
C GLY A 228 3.45 6.74 10.73
N GLY A 229 3.45 5.47 11.13
CA GLY A 229 4.62 4.60 11.07
C GLY A 229 5.00 4.20 9.64
N THR A 230 6.20 3.68 9.48
CA THR A 230 6.70 3.21 8.18
C THR A 230 6.10 1.86 7.84
N ILE A 231 5.46 1.78 6.69
CA ILE A 231 4.82 0.56 6.13
C ILE A 231 5.16 0.40 4.65
N VAL A 232 4.74 -0.71 4.07
CA VAL A 232 4.77 -0.93 2.63
C VAL A 232 3.34 -0.94 2.10
N THR A 233 3.07 -0.22 1.00
CA THR A 233 1.79 -0.33 0.30
C THR A 233 1.62 -1.73 -0.30
N ALA A 234 0.49 -2.40 -0.02
CA ALA A 234 0.21 -3.75 -0.54
C ALA A 234 -1.31 -3.98 -0.71
N PRO A 235 -1.97 -3.42 -1.73
CA PRO A 235 -1.43 -2.47 -2.70
C PRO A 235 -1.47 -1.00 -2.23
N THR A 236 -2.17 -0.69 -1.15
CA THR A 236 -2.31 0.67 -0.58
C THR A 236 -1.95 0.70 0.90
N CYS A 237 -1.87 1.89 1.50
CA CYS A 237 -1.71 2.02 2.95
C CYS A 237 -2.89 1.41 3.72
N GLY A 238 -4.12 1.63 3.25
CA GLY A 238 -5.34 1.13 3.90
C GLY A 238 -5.42 -0.40 3.99
N ALA A 239 -4.70 -1.11 3.15
CA ALA A 239 -4.67 -2.57 3.08
C ALA A 239 -3.28 -3.16 3.40
N CYS A 240 -2.37 -2.38 3.94
CA CYS A 240 -0.96 -2.74 4.14
C CYS A 240 -0.70 -3.87 5.15
N GLY A 241 -1.69 -4.22 5.97
CA GLY A 241 -1.56 -5.25 6.99
C GLY A 241 -1.83 -6.68 6.51
N VAL A 242 -2.53 -6.86 5.40
CA VAL A 242 -3.00 -8.17 4.92
C VAL A 242 -1.85 -9.08 4.50
N LEU A 243 -1.11 -8.67 3.48
CA LEU A 243 0.00 -9.47 2.93
C LEU A 243 1.12 -9.72 3.94
N PRO A 244 1.62 -8.71 4.68
CA PRO A 244 2.65 -8.94 5.68
C PRO A 244 2.23 -9.95 6.77
N ALA A 245 0.98 -9.90 7.21
CA ALA A 245 0.48 -10.81 8.23
C ALA A 245 0.52 -12.28 7.78
N VAL A 246 0.08 -12.56 6.56
CA VAL A 246 0.12 -13.90 5.98
C VAL A 246 1.55 -14.36 5.78
N LEU A 247 2.42 -13.55 5.16
CA LEU A 247 3.82 -13.90 4.93
C LEU A 247 4.58 -14.14 6.24
N TYR A 248 4.37 -13.29 7.25
CA TYR A 248 5.03 -13.42 8.53
C TYR A 248 4.58 -14.65 9.30
N HIS A 249 3.28 -14.99 9.20
CA HIS A 249 2.75 -16.24 9.74
C HIS A 249 3.39 -17.46 9.07
N MET A 250 3.49 -17.47 7.74
CA MET A 250 4.16 -18.53 6.99
C MET A 250 5.65 -18.65 7.36
N PHE A 251 6.33 -17.53 7.51
CA PHE A 251 7.72 -17.46 7.90
C PHE A 251 7.96 -18.04 9.33
N THR A 252 7.13 -17.64 10.30
CA THR A 252 7.36 -17.97 11.73
C THR A 252 6.69 -19.25 12.19
N SER A 253 5.57 -19.67 11.58
CA SER A 253 4.78 -20.81 12.01
C SER A 253 4.95 -22.04 11.12
N HIS A 254 5.38 -21.84 9.87
CA HIS A 254 5.61 -22.91 8.89
C HIS A 254 7.08 -23.01 8.45
N ASP A 255 7.96 -22.28 9.11
CA ASP A 255 9.43 -22.30 8.89
C ASP A 255 9.81 -22.11 7.41
N MET A 256 9.09 -21.23 6.71
CA MET A 256 9.39 -20.90 5.32
C MET A 256 10.66 -20.06 5.22
N SER A 257 11.58 -20.42 4.33
CA SER A 257 12.81 -19.65 4.13
C SER A 257 12.54 -18.25 3.57
N GLU A 258 13.42 -17.30 3.86
CA GLU A 258 13.32 -15.94 3.32
C GLU A 258 13.23 -15.93 1.79
N GLN A 259 14.00 -16.76 1.10
CA GLN A 259 13.95 -16.87 -0.35
C GLN A 259 12.56 -17.28 -0.85
N ARG A 260 11.89 -18.23 -0.18
CA ARG A 260 10.52 -18.61 -0.54
C ARG A 260 9.54 -17.46 -0.30
N ILE A 261 9.71 -16.71 0.78
CA ILE A 261 8.91 -15.52 1.06
C ILE A 261 9.09 -14.46 -0.03
N LEU A 262 10.32 -14.18 -0.47
CA LEU A 262 10.56 -13.21 -1.55
C LEU A 262 9.91 -13.63 -2.86
N ARG A 263 9.97 -14.92 -3.22
CA ARG A 263 9.28 -15.46 -4.40
C ARG A 263 7.75 -15.32 -4.30
N ALA A 264 7.20 -15.59 -3.12
CA ALA A 264 5.77 -15.39 -2.86
C ALA A 264 5.37 -13.91 -2.92
N LEU A 265 6.23 -13.02 -2.45
CA LEU A 265 6.05 -11.57 -2.53
C LEU A 265 6.05 -11.09 -3.99
N ALA A 266 6.91 -11.66 -4.84
CA ALA A 266 6.91 -11.39 -6.28
C ALA A 266 5.59 -11.80 -6.94
N THR A 267 5.09 -13.00 -6.65
CA THR A 267 3.79 -13.50 -7.17
C THR A 267 2.62 -12.64 -6.66
N ALA A 268 2.60 -12.30 -5.38
CA ALA A 268 1.59 -11.40 -4.81
C ALA A 268 1.59 -10.04 -5.50
N GLY A 269 2.78 -9.46 -5.72
CA GLY A 269 2.93 -8.20 -6.44
C GLY A 269 2.42 -8.27 -7.88
N LEU A 270 2.67 -9.37 -8.57
CA LEU A 270 2.14 -9.59 -9.92
C LEU A 270 0.60 -9.56 -9.93
N VAL A 271 -0.05 -10.24 -8.99
CA VAL A 271 -1.52 -10.23 -8.85
C VAL A 271 -2.04 -8.81 -8.60
N GLY A 272 -1.45 -8.09 -7.65
CA GLY A 272 -1.82 -6.71 -7.36
C GLY A 272 -1.62 -5.78 -8.56
N ASN A 273 -0.56 -5.98 -9.30
CA ASN A 273 -0.23 -5.19 -10.48
C ASN A 273 -1.21 -5.42 -11.65
N ILE A 274 -1.68 -6.66 -11.81
CA ILE A 274 -2.72 -7.01 -12.80
C ILE A 274 -4.03 -6.29 -12.48
N VAL A 275 -4.44 -6.25 -11.23
CA VAL A 275 -5.65 -5.51 -10.82
C VAL A 275 -5.45 -4.01 -11.00
N LYS A 276 -4.30 -3.47 -10.60
CA LYS A 276 -3.95 -2.05 -10.80
C LYS A 276 -4.03 -1.66 -12.28
N GLN A 277 -3.61 -2.52 -13.19
CA GLN A 277 -3.59 -2.26 -14.63
C GLN A 277 -4.98 -2.34 -15.27
N ASN A 278 -5.77 -3.33 -14.90
CA ASN A 278 -7.04 -3.64 -15.59
C ASN A 278 -8.28 -3.08 -14.88
N ALA A 279 -8.12 -2.62 -13.64
CA ALA A 279 -9.18 -2.02 -12.83
C ALA A 279 -8.62 -0.82 -12.06
N SER A 280 -8.83 -0.76 -10.74
CA SER A 280 -8.25 0.25 -9.85
C SER A 280 -7.94 -0.36 -8.49
N ILE A 281 -6.90 0.18 -7.84
CA ILE A 281 -6.57 -0.10 -6.44
C ILE A 281 -6.92 1.08 -5.53
N SER A 282 -7.58 2.10 -6.06
CA SER A 282 -7.97 3.31 -5.31
C SER A 282 -9.30 3.09 -4.60
N GLY A 283 -9.31 3.22 -3.27
CA GLY A 283 -10.55 3.16 -2.50
C GLY A 283 -11.55 4.26 -2.87
N ALA A 284 -11.07 5.40 -3.35
CA ALA A 284 -11.91 6.49 -3.81
C ALA A 284 -12.66 6.18 -5.12
N ASP A 285 -12.03 5.38 -5.99
CA ASP A 285 -12.62 5.01 -7.29
C ASP A 285 -13.56 3.81 -7.18
N VAL A 286 -13.10 2.76 -6.49
CA VAL A 286 -13.75 1.43 -6.53
C VAL A 286 -14.11 0.88 -5.15
N GLY A 287 -13.89 1.64 -4.09
CA GLY A 287 -14.14 1.18 -2.72
C GLY A 287 -13.04 0.27 -2.16
N CYS A 288 -13.27 -0.27 -0.97
CA CYS A 288 -12.34 -1.18 -0.30
C CYS A 288 -12.18 -2.53 -1.00
N GLN A 289 -13.07 -2.90 -1.91
CA GLN A 289 -12.86 -4.06 -2.78
C GLN A 289 -11.56 -3.93 -3.60
N GLY A 290 -11.19 -2.72 -4.03
CA GLY A 290 -9.93 -2.43 -4.75
C GLY A 290 -8.70 -2.31 -3.84
N GLU A 291 -8.88 -2.15 -2.55
CA GLU A 291 -7.77 -2.09 -1.57
C GLU A 291 -7.64 -3.42 -0.82
N VAL A 292 -8.54 -3.67 0.11
CA VAL A 292 -8.53 -4.88 0.97
C VAL A 292 -8.81 -6.14 0.16
N GLY A 293 -9.73 -6.08 -0.80
CA GLY A 293 -10.02 -7.22 -1.69
C GLY A 293 -8.80 -7.61 -2.54
N VAL A 294 -8.09 -6.64 -3.09
CA VAL A 294 -6.86 -6.88 -3.85
C VAL A 294 -5.74 -7.38 -2.94
N ALA A 295 -5.59 -6.82 -1.74
CA ALA A 295 -4.62 -7.30 -0.75
C ALA A 295 -4.88 -8.76 -0.36
N CYS A 296 -6.16 -9.15 -0.20
CA CYS A 296 -6.55 -10.55 0.04
C CYS A 296 -6.18 -11.45 -1.15
N ALA A 297 -6.44 -11.02 -2.38
CA ALA A 297 -6.04 -11.77 -3.58
C ALA A 297 -4.52 -11.98 -3.65
N MET A 298 -3.75 -10.93 -3.38
CA MET A 298 -2.28 -10.97 -3.31
C MET A 298 -1.80 -11.98 -2.26
N ALA A 299 -2.34 -11.90 -1.06
CA ALA A 299 -1.97 -12.77 0.06
C ALA A 299 -2.41 -14.22 -0.16
N SER A 300 -3.57 -14.45 -0.79
CA SER A 300 -4.06 -15.79 -1.16
C SER A 300 -3.14 -16.47 -2.18
N ALA A 301 -2.72 -15.72 -3.20
CA ALA A 301 -1.76 -16.22 -4.19
C ALA A 301 -0.41 -16.57 -3.56
N ALA A 302 0.09 -15.71 -2.66
CA ALA A 302 1.33 -15.94 -1.93
C ALA A 302 1.26 -17.18 -1.05
N ALA A 303 0.18 -17.35 -0.27
CA ALA A 303 -0.02 -18.51 0.59
C ALA A 303 -0.09 -19.81 -0.23
N CYS A 304 -0.89 -19.82 -1.30
CA CYS A 304 -1.03 -20.99 -2.16
C CYS A 304 0.30 -21.39 -2.79
N GLN A 305 1.11 -20.44 -3.28
CA GLN A 305 2.44 -20.73 -3.79
C GLN A 305 3.37 -21.30 -2.71
N LEU A 306 3.34 -20.76 -1.49
CA LEU A 306 4.16 -21.23 -0.36
C LEU A 306 3.83 -22.66 0.05
N PHE A 307 2.57 -23.06 -0.05
CA PHE A 307 2.12 -24.44 0.16
C PHE A 307 2.30 -25.37 -1.06
N GLY A 308 2.89 -24.86 -2.15
CA GLY A 308 3.25 -25.67 -3.31
C GLY A 308 2.17 -25.75 -4.39
N GLY A 309 1.22 -24.84 -4.39
CA GLY A 309 0.16 -24.77 -5.38
C GLY A 309 0.68 -24.56 -6.80
N SER A 310 0.04 -25.20 -7.76
CA SER A 310 0.26 -25.00 -9.19
C SER A 310 -0.16 -23.60 -9.65
N PRO A 311 0.28 -23.10 -10.81
CA PRO A 311 -0.19 -21.82 -11.34
C PRO A 311 -1.71 -21.70 -11.42
N ALA A 312 -2.45 -22.78 -11.74
CA ALA A 312 -3.91 -22.78 -11.73
C ALA A 312 -4.49 -22.61 -10.32
N GLN A 313 -3.92 -23.26 -9.32
CA GLN A 313 -4.36 -23.14 -7.93
C GLN A 313 -4.05 -21.75 -7.37
N VAL A 314 -2.88 -21.18 -7.68
CA VAL A 314 -2.49 -19.82 -7.30
C VAL A 314 -3.44 -18.79 -7.90
N GLU A 315 -3.79 -18.92 -9.18
CA GLU A 315 -4.80 -18.07 -9.83
C GLU A 315 -6.17 -18.19 -9.14
N TYR A 316 -6.60 -19.42 -8.86
CA TYR A 316 -7.89 -19.67 -8.23
C TYR A 316 -7.94 -19.13 -6.79
N ALA A 317 -6.87 -19.29 -6.02
CA ALA A 317 -6.77 -18.69 -4.69
C ALA A 317 -6.87 -17.16 -4.74
N ALA A 318 -6.21 -16.53 -5.71
CA ALA A 318 -6.28 -15.09 -5.92
C ALA A 318 -7.71 -14.64 -6.29
N GLU A 319 -8.38 -15.36 -7.18
CA GLU A 319 -9.77 -15.13 -7.55
C GLU A 319 -10.69 -15.20 -6.32
N MET A 320 -10.60 -16.28 -5.54
CA MET A 320 -11.39 -16.46 -4.33
C MET A 320 -11.17 -15.33 -3.31
N GLY A 321 -9.94 -14.90 -3.15
CA GLY A 321 -9.60 -13.76 -2.27
C GLY A 321 -10.24 -12.45 -2.71
N LEU A 322 -10.28 -12.18 -4.02
CA LEU A 322 -10.89 -10.98 -4.57
C LEU A 322 -12.42 -11.07 -4.59
N GLU A 323 -12.98 -12.15 -5.10
CA GLU A 323 -14.41 -12.39 -5.29
C GLU A 323 -15.20 -12.15 -4.00
N HIS A 324 -14.71 -12.67 -2.86
CA HIS A 324 -15.38 -12.56 -1.58
C HIS A 324 -15.23 -11.19 -0.89
N HIS A 325 -14.65 -10.20 -1.58
CA HIS A 325 -14.58 -8.80 -1.17
C HIS A 325 -15.34 -7.87 -2.12
N LEU A 326 -15.92 -8.39 -3.22
CA LEU A 326 -16.71 -7.57 -4.13
C LEU A 326 -17.94 -6.99 -3.43
N GLY A 327 -18.22 -5.73 -3.72
CA GLY A 327 -19.29 -4.95 -3.07
C GLY A 327 -18.85 -4.20 -1.80
N MET A 328 -17.60 -4.34 -1.37
CA MET A 328 -17.09 -3.63 -0.19
C MET A 328 -16.81 -2.16 -0.50
N THR A 329 -17.57 -1.27 0.13
CA THR A 329 -17.44 0.17 -0.02
C THR A 329 -16.29 0.75 0.81
N CYS A 330 -15.93 2.02 0.56
CA CYS A 330 -14.96 2.78 1.37
C CYS A 330 -15.69 3.91 2.12
N ASP A 331 -15.99 3.67 3.38
CA ASP A 331 -16.76 4.56 4.26
C ASP A 331 -16.09 4.67 5.65
N PRO A 332 -14.87 5.20 5.74
CA PRO A 332 -14.16 5.24 7.01
C PRO A 332 -14.77 6.28 7.96
N VAL A 333 -14.94 5.90 9.23
CA VAL A 333 -15.46 6.78 10.27
C VAL A 333 -14.51 7.96 10.46
N CYS A 334 -15.05 9.17 10.46
CA CYS A 334 -14.30 10.44 10.50
C CYS A 334 -13.28 10.60 9.34
N GLY A 335 -13.40 9.84 8.26
CA GLY A 335 -12.43 9.85 7.18
C GLY A 335 -11.06 9.27 7.53
N LEU A 336 -10.93 8.62 8.68
CA LEU A 336 -9.65 8.06 9.17
C LEU A 336 -9.47 6.60 8.74
N VAL A 337 -8.22 6.23 8.41
CA VAL A 337 -7.84 4.84 8.07
C VAL A 337 -7.74 4.01 9.37
N GLN A 338 -8.84 3.91 10.10
CA GLN A 338 -8.97 3.23 11.39
C GLN A 338 -10.18 2.33 11.46
N ILE A 339 -11.40 2.85 11.40
CA ILE A 339 -12.66 2.09 11.42
C ILE A 339 -13.36 2.28 10.07
N PRO A 340 -13.62 1.21 9.33
CA PRO A 340 -13.38 -0.23 9.61
C PRO A 340 -12.02 -0.75 9.10
N CYS A 341 -11.12 0.08 8.61
CA CYS A 341 -9.93 -0.31 7.85
C CYS A 341 -9.04 -1.31 8.60
N ILE A 342 -8.75 -1.04 9.87
CA ILE A 342 -7.87 -1.90 10.69
C ILE A 342 -8.44 -3.31 10.82
N GLU A 343 -9.72 -3.43 11.14
CA GLU A 343 -10.40 -4.73 11.30
C GLU A 343 -10.50 -5.48 9.98
N ARG A 344 -10.77 -4.77 8.87
CA ARG A 344 -10.81 -5.36 7.53
C ARG A 344 -9.50 -6.03 7.14
N ASN A 345 -8.36 -5.47 7.52
CA ASN A 345 -7.06 -6.10 7.28
C ASN A 345 -6.93 -7.45 7.99
N ALA A 346 -7.35 -7.54 9.26
CA ALA A 346 -7.30 -8.78 10.02
C ALA A 346 -8.19 -9.87 9.38
N PHE A 347 -9.43 -9.53 9.04
CA PHE A 347 -10.36 -10.47 8.40
C PHE A 347 -9.88 -10.91 7.00
N ALA A 348 -9.35 -9.99 6.20
CA ALA A 348 -8.82 -10.31 4.88
C ALA A 348 -7.59 -11.21 4.94
N ALA A 349 -6.70 -11.01 5.91
CA ALA A 349 -5.55 -11.88 6.12
C ALA A 349 -5.95 -13.33 6.47
N ALA A 350 -6.96 -13.50 7.32
CA ALA A 350 -7.51 -14.82 7.61
C ALA A 350 -8.17 -15.46 6.37
N ARG A 351 -8.96 -14.67 5.62
CA ARG A 351 -9.60 -15.14 4.38
C ARG A 351 -8.59 -15.55 3.31
N ALA A 352 -7.42 -14.95 3.27
CA ALA A 352 -6.37 -15.35 2.34
C ALA A 352 -5.92 -16.80 2.57
N LEU A 353 -5.82 -17.23 3.83
CA LEU A 353 -5.52 -18.62 4.19
C LEU A 353 -6.71 -19.56 3.91
N ASP A 354 -7.94 -19.10 4.14
CA ASP A 354 -9.15 -19.87 3.78
C ASP A 354 -9.24 -20.05 2.25
N ALA A 355 -8.91 -19.03 1.46
CA ALA A 355 -8.90 -19.09 0.00
C ALA A 355 -7.83 -20.06 -0.54
N ASP A 356 -6.63 -20.04 0.04
CA ASP A 356 -5.58 -21.02 -0.26
C ASP A 356 -6.05 -22.44 0.03
N LEU A 357 -6.56 -22.69 1.23
CA LEU A 357 -7.06 -24.01 1.63
C LEU A 357 -8.16 -24.52 0.68
N TYR A 358 -9.04 -23.64 0.21
CA TYR A 358 -10.12 -24.01 -0.71
C TYR A 358 -9.61 -24.31 -2.12
N ALA A 359 -8.58 -23.59 -2.59
CA ALA A 359 -7.99 -23.75 -3.92
C ALA A 359 -7.03 -24.97 -4.02
N SER A 360 -6.53 -25.45 -2.89
CA SER A 360 -5.63 -26.62 -2.81
C SER A 360 -6.38 -27.92 -2.93
#